data_fac2c4b8cfa9865fd52f03bd9304e02b
#
_entry.id   fac2c4b8cfa9865fd52f03bd9304e02b
#
_cell.length_a   1.000
_cell.length_b   1.000
_cell.length_c   1.000
_cell.angle_alpha   90.00
_cell.angle_beta   90.00
_cell.angle_gamma   90.00
#
_symmetry.space_group_name_H-M   'P 1'
#
loop_
_entity.id
_entity.type
_entity.pdbx_description
1 polymer ?
#
loop_
_entity_poly.entity_id
_entity_poly.type
_entity_poly.pdbx_seq_one_letter_code
_entity_poly.pdbx_strand_id
1 'polypeptide(L)'
;MNYIEWIFEKLTEEDRKKLINMGKSKSGKGKLPKCEDGEIFKVADMEFIKFPDEGGSFAAVAKSLFDLRFGNDNNLSTSDILKRLENDVLPKIEEAVGAENVLAFTTDLTTLDGLTPYEDLTSKISLPTFDFYRKNVAIFDKYKLGKWWWLATPNSAASHASNECIVCVSPHGNIDDFIYDFINGVRPFLRFSSSIFESCED
;
A
#
# COMPACT_ATOMS: atom_id res chain seq x y z
N MET A 1 -26.04 33.94 10.24
CA MET A 1 -25.69 33.56 8.84
C MET A 1 -24.18 33.48 8.80
N ASN A 2 -23.61 32.32 8.52
CA ASN A 2 -22.16 32.20 8.38
C ASN A 2 -21.74 32.68 6.97
N TYR A 3 -20.44 32.92 6.77
CA TYR A 3 -19.88 33.44 5.52
C TYR A 3 -20.17 32.55 4.30
N ILE A 4 -20.27 31.25 4.49
CA ILE A 4 -20.57 30.26 3.45
C ILE A 4 -22.03 30.33 3.01
N GLU A 5 -22.95 30.46 3.95
CA GLU A 5 -24.39 30.67 3.67
C GLU A 5 -24.63 31.97 2.87
N TRP A 6 -23.91 33.02 3.23
CA TRP A 6 -24.00 34.31 2.52
C TRP A 6 -23.47 34.21 1.07
N ILE A 7 -22.35 33.50 0.83
CA ILE A 7 -21.85 33.26 -0.54
C ILE A 7 -22.88 32.45 -1.34
N PHE A 8 -23.44 31.40 -0.74
CA PHE A 8 -24.38 30.50 -1.42
C PHE A 8 -25.65 31.24 -1.87
N GLU A 9 -26.15 32.22 -1.09
CA GLU A 9 -27.30 33.05 -1.46
C GLU A 9 -27.03 34.03 -2.62
N LYS A 10 -25.77 34.42 -2.84
CA LYS A 10 -25.35 35.33 -3.93
C LYS A 10 -25.11 34.66 -5.28
N LEU A 11 -25.05 33.35 -5.29
CA LEU A 11 -24.84 32.59 -6.53
C LEU A 11 -26.14 32.45 -7.33
N THR A 12 -26.04 32.48 -8.66
CA THR A 12 -27.16 32.15 -9.54
C THR A 12 -27.58 30.68 -9.35
N GLU A 13 -28.79 30.32 -9.72
CA GLU A 13 -29.27 28.93 -9.65
C GLU A 13 -28.39 28.00 -10.49
N GLU A 14 -27.82 28.48 -11.58
CA GLU A 14 -26.93 27.75 -12.45
C GLU A 14 -25.57 27.51 -11.78
N ASP A 15 -25.01 28.51 -11.08
CA ASP A 15 -23.78 28.41 -10.33
C ASP A 15 -23.92 27.51 -9.10
N ARG A 16 -25.09 27.61 -8.42
CA ARG A 16 -25.42 26.66 -7.34
C ARG A 16 -25.51 25.24 -7.85
N LYS A 17 -26.14 24.99 -9.00
CA LYS A 17 -26.16 23.65 -9.63
C LYS A 17 -24.76 23.18 -10.04
N LYS A 18 -23.91 24.07 -10.56
CA LYS A 18 -22.52 23.77 -10.87
C LYS A 18 -21.72 23.42 -9.61
N LEU A 19 -21.86 24.21 -8.54
CA LEU A 19 -21.20 23.94 -7.24
C LEU A 19 -21.73 22.68 -6.56
N ILE A 20 -23.02 22.42 -6.62
CA ILE A 20 -23.64 21.18 -6.13
C ILE A 20 -23.19 19.99 -7.00
N ASN A 21 -22.99 20.18 -8.30
CA ASN A 21 -22.46 19.14 -9.19
C ASN A 21 -20.94 18.99 -9.08
N MET A 22 -20.21 20.04 -8.70
CA MET A 22 -18.79 19.95 -8.32
C MET A 22 -18.62 19.36 -6.92
N GLY A 23 -19.50 19.65 -5.98
CA GLY A 23 -19.55 19.03 -4.64
C GLY A 23 -20.23 17.65 -4.64
N LYS A 24 -21.09 17.36 -5.59
CA LYS A 24 -21.50 16.06 -6.09
C LYS A 24 -20.59 15.65 -7.25
N SER A 25 -19.29 15.87 -7.13
CA SER A 25 -18.33 14.99 -7.75
C SER A 25 -18.82 13.60 -7.34
N LYS A 26 -19.46 12.95 -8.32
CA LYS A 26 -20.10 11.66 -8.17
C LYS A 26 -19.24 10.79 -7.28
N SER A 27 -19.82 10.25 -6.23
CA SER A 27 -19.37 8.99 -5.67
C SER A 27 -19.72 7.83 -6.65
N GLY A 28 -19.48 8.02 -7.91
CA GLY A 28 -19.12 7.03 -8.87
C GLY A 28 -17.61 7.04 -8.84
N LYS A 29 -17.02 6.10 -8.13
CA LYS A 29 -15.59 5.83 -8.10
C LYS A 29 -15.16 5.79 -9.56
N GLY A 30 -14.57 6.89 -10.05
CA GLY A 30 -14.12 7.00 -11.44
C GLY A 30 -13.05 5.95 -11.67
N LYS A 31 -13.14 5.24 -12.78
CA LYS A 31 -12.08 4.32 -13.17
C LYS A 31 -10.80 5.10 -13.39
N LEU A 32 -9.69 4.51 -12.99
CA LEU A 32 -8.37 5.08 -13.20
C LEU A 32 -7.94 4.92 -14.66
N PRO A 33 -7.11 5.83 -15.18
CA PRO A 33 -6.47 5.63 -16.48
C PRO A 33 -5.70 4.31 -16.52
N LYS A 34 -5.67 3.66 -17.67
CA LYS A 34 -4.89 2.43 -17.87
C LYS A 34 -3.43 2.64 -17.45
N CYS A 35 -2.88 1.66 -16.76
CA CYS A 35 -1.51 1.68 -16.26
C CYS A 35 -0.85 0.35 -16.58
N GLU A 36 0.32 0.38 -17.20
CA GLU A 36 1.10 -0.80 -17.51
C GLU A 36 1.94 -1.26 -16.30
N ASP A 37 2.42 -2.52 -16.35
CA ASP A 37 3.24 -3.05 -15.28
C ASP A 37 4.57 -2.30 -15.17
N GLY A 38 4.96 -1.98 -13.95
CA GLY A 38 6.14 -1.16 -13.65
C GLY A 38 5.90 0.35 -13.79
N GLU A 39 4.69 0.81 -14.05
CA GLU A 39 4.32 2.21 -14.04
C GLU A 39 3.69 2.65 -12.73
N ILE A 40 3.57 3.97 -12.55
CA ILE A 40 2.95 4.58 -11.37
C ILE A 40 1.51 4.99 -11.69
N PHE A 41 0.60 4.66 -10.78
CA PHE A 41 -0.76 5.18 -10.74
C PHE A 41 -1.07 5.77 -9.36
N LYS A 42 -2.16 6.54 -9.26
CA LYS A 42 -2.54 7.23 -8.01
C LYS A 42 -3.88 6.75 -7.49
N VAL A 43 -3.94 6.51 -6.19
CA VAL A 43 -5.17 6.24 -5.43
C VAL A 43 -5.13 7.06 -4.15
N ALA A 44 -6.18 7.82 -3.84
CA ALA A 44 -6.29 8.62 -2.61
C ALA A 44 -5.03 9.47 -2.32
N ASP A 45 -4.50 10.16 -3.32
CA ASP A 45 -3.28 10.97 -3.29
C ASP A 45 -1.97 10.19 -3.02
N MET A 46 -2.02 8.87 -2.97
CA MET A 46 -0.87 7.98 -2.83
C MET A 46 -0.42 7.45 -4.19
N GLU A 47 0.90 7.40 -4.39
CA GLU A 47 1.50 6.84 -5.61
C GLU A 47 1.83 5.36 -5.38
N PHE A 48 1.33 4.51 -6.31
CA PHE A 48 1.57 3.08 -6.33
C PHE A 48 2.27 2.66 -7.60
N ILE A 49 3.19 1.73 -7.49
CA ILE A 49 3.82 1.04 -8.61
C ILE A 49 2.98 -0.19 -8.89
N LYS A 50 2.55 -0.38 -10.14
CA LYS A 50 1.83 -1.57 -10.58
C LYS A 50 2.80 -2.72 -10.83
N PHE A 51 2.45 -3.91 -10.35
CA PHE A 51 3.19 -5.15 -10.59
C PHE A 51 2.28 -6.18 -11.28
N PRO A 52 2.85 -7.05 -12.11
CA PRO A 52 2.08 -8.10 -12.78
C PRO A 52 1.48 -9.06 -11.75
N ASP A 53 0.25 -9.50 -12.03
CA ASP A 53 -0.44 -10.53 -11.26
C ASP A 53 -1.37 -11.32 -12.22
N GLU A 54 -1.90 -12.45 -11.75
CA GLU A 54 -2.75 -13.33 -12.53
C GLU A 54 -4.24 -13.12 -12.20
N GLY A 55 -5.13 -13.58 -13.10
CA GLY A 55 -6.54 -13.72 -12.79
C GLY A 55 -7.36 -12.43 -12.71
N GLY A 56 -7.00 -11.37 -13.45
CA GLY A 56 -7.78 -10.12 -13.48
C GLY A 56 -7.58 -9.25 -12.24
N SER A 57 -6.52 -9.49 -11.48
CA SER A 57 -6.01 -8.65 -10.41
C SER A 57 -4.59 -8.15 -10.71
N PHE A 58 -4.07 -7.28 -9.88
CA PHE A 58 -2.67 -6.87 -9.93
C PHE A 58 -2.18 -6.48 -8.54
N ALA A 59 -0.89 -6.69 -8.29
CA ALA A 59 -0.23 -6.25 -7.09
C ALA A 59 0.24 -4.79 -7.21
N ALA A 60 0.22 -4.06 -6.10
CA ALA A 60 0.66 -2.68 -6.04
C ALA A 60 1.46 -2.40 -4.77
N VAL A 61 2.57 -1.68 -4.93
CA VAL A 61 3.41 -1.25 -3.82
C VAL A 61 3.46 0.26 -3.80
N ALA A 62 3.10 0.87 -2.67
CA ALA A 62 3.22 2.32 -2.52
C ALA A 62 4.68 2.76 -2.66
N LYS A 63 4.89 3.91 -3.28
CA LYS A 63 6.24 4.48 -3.47
C LYS A 63 6.93 4.73 -2.13
N SER A 64 6.27 5.38 -1.21
CA SER A 64 6.58 5.47 0.24
C SER A 64 5.50 6.30 0.91
N LEU A 65 5.09 5.97 2.12
CA LEU A 65 4.07 6.75 2.82
C LEU A 65 4.62 7.48 4.05
N PHE A 66 5.32 6.78 4.90
CA PHE A 66 5.84 7.31 6.17
C PHE A 66 7.02 6.47 6.66
N ASP A 67 7.66 6.91 7.72
CA ASP A 67 8.68 6.17 8.45
C ASP A 67 8.10 5.72 9.79
N LEU A 68 8.35 4.48 10.19
CA LEU A 68 7.88 3.92 11.46
C LEU A 68 8.80 2.77 11.92
N ARG A 69 8.86 2.55 13.24
CA ARG A 69 9.40 1.31 13.79
C ARG A 69 8.47 0.15 13.43
N PHE A 70 9.01 -1.06 13.34
CA PHE A 70 8.20 -2.22 12.96
C PHE A 70 7.16 -2.56 14.04
N GLY A 71 7.59 -2.71 15.28
CA GLY A 71 6.73 -3.06 16.39
C GLY A 71 7.49 -3.38 17.66
N ASN A 72 7.06 -4.42 18.40
CA ASN A 72 7.71 -4.92 19.60
C ASN A 72 8.35 -6.32 19.40
N ASP A 73 8.18 -6.89 18.23
CA ASP A 73 8.72 -8.15 17.75
C ASP A 73 8.86 -8.11 16.22
N ASN A 74 9.33 -9.20 15.61
CA ASN A 74 9.49 -9.30 14.16
C ASN A 74 8.28 -9.94 13.45
N ASN A 75 7.12 -10.04 14.10
CA ASN A 75 5.89 -10.56 13.54
C ASN A 75 5.04 -9.42 12.94
N LEU A 76 4.83 -9.42 11.63
CA LEU A 76 4.01 -8.41 10.98
C LEU A 76 2.58 -8.37 11.52
N SER A 77 1.99 -9.52 11.87
CA SER A 77 0.60 -9.60 12.33
C SER A 77 0.32 -8.81 13.60
N THR A 78 1.34 -8.62 14.46
CA THR A 78 1.26 -7.85 15.70
C THR A 78 1.87 -6.47 15.62
N SER A 79 2.48 -6.13 14.47
CA SER A 79 3.30 -4.93 14.28
C SER A 79 2.51 -3.61 14.41
N ASP A 80 3.21 -2.55 14.79
CA ASP A 80 2.67 -1.19 14.78
C ASP A 80 2.43 -0.70 13.35
N ILE A 81 3.20 -1.21 12.39
CA ILE A 81 3.04 -0.92 10.96
C ILE A 81 1.69 -1.43 10.46
N LEU A 82 1.37 -2.71 10.67
CA LEU A 82 0.10 -3.28 10.19
C LEU A 82 -1.09 -2.54 10.78
N LYS A 83 -1.08 -2.29 12.08
CA LYS A 83 -2.14 -1.52 12.76
C LYS A 83 -2.36 -0.16 12.11
N ARG A 84 -1.29 0.55 11.79
CA ARG A 84 -1.38 1.86 11.14
C ARG A 84 -1.86 1.75 9.69
N LEU A 85 -1.41 0.73 8.95
CA LEU A 85 -1.86 0.49 7.59
C LEU A 85 -3.37 0.19 7.52
N GLU A 86 -3.87 -0.65 8.42
CA GLU A 86 -5.28 -1.03 8.48
C GLU A 86 -6.19 0.11 8.96
N ASN A 87 -5.74 0.92 9.93
CA ASN A 87 -6.57 1.97 10.52
C ASN A 87 -6.52 3.30 9.75
N ASP A 88 -5.37 3.67 9.19
CA ASP A 88 -5.15 5.01 8.65
C ASP A 88 -5.03 5.04 7.12
N VAL A 89 -4.59 3.93 6.49
CA VAL A 89 -4.27 3.88 5.06
C VAL A 89 -5.36 3.15 4.28
N LEU A 90 -5.69 1.93 4.67
CA LEU A 90 -6.66 1.08 3.98
C LEU A 90 -8.03 1.76 3.80
N PRO A 91 -8.63 2.43 4.81
CA PRO A 91 -9.93 3.08 4.65
C PRO A 91 -9.93 4.16 3.57
N LYS A 92 -8.84 4.93 3.43
CA LYS A 92 -8.72 5.97 2.39
C LYS A 92 -8.64 5.37 0.99
N ILE A 93 -7.97 4.24 0.86
CA ILE A 93 -7.87 3.51 -0.41
C ILE A 93 -9.24 2.92 -0.78
N GLU A 94 -9.92 2.26 0.17
CA GLU A 94 -11.24 1.69 -0.03
C GLU A 94 -12.31 2.76 -0.35
N GLU A 95 -12.21 3.93 0.26
CA GLU A 95 -13.06 5.07 -0.07
C GLU A 95 -12.84 5.52 -1.53
N ALA A 96 -11.59 5.56 -1.99
CA ALA A 96 -11.25 6.05 -3.33
C ALA A 96 -11.64 5.08 -4.44
N VAL A 97 -11.37 3.78 -4.30
CA VAL A 97 -11.57 2.81 -5.39
C VAL A 97 -12.72 1.83 -5.15
N GLY A 98 -13.24 1.73 -3.93
CA GLY A 98 -14.23 0.74 -3.52
C GLY A 98 -13.62 -0.43 -2.75
N ALA A 99 -14.23 -0.75 -1.60
CA ALA A 99 -13.77 -1.86 -0.76
C ALA A 99 -13.77 -3.21 -1.48
N GLU A 100 -14.67 -3.40 -2.45
CA GLU A 100 -14.79 -4.57 -3.31
C GLU A 100 -13.63 -4.72 -4.31
N ASN A 101 -12.95 -3.62 -4.61
CA ASN A 101 -11.82 -3.58 -5.54
C ASN A 101 -10.47 -3.74 -4.84
N VAL A 102 -10.43 -3.70 -3.51
CA VAL A 102 -9.25 -4.01 -2.70
C VAL A 102 -9.38 -5.44 -2.21
N LEU A 103 -8.58 -6.33 -2.77
CA LEU A 103 -8.69 -7.77 -2.58
C LEU A 103 -7.91 -8.22 -1.34
N ALA A 104 -8.49 -9.15 -0.58
CA ALA A 104 -7.74 -9.84 0.47
C ALA A 104 -6.74 -10.83 -0.15
N PHE A 105 -5.59 -10.98 0.47
CA PHE A 105 -4.54 -11.90 0.06
C PHE A 105 -3.79 -12.42 1.28
N THR A 106 -3.07 -13.51 1.10
CA THR A 106 -2.22 -14.10 2.14
C THR A 106 -0.78 -13.63 1.96
N THR A 107 -0.20 -13.11 3.04
CA THR A 107 1.22 -12.78 3.15
C THR A 107 1.91 -13.91 3.88
N ASP A 108 2.85 -14.57 3.23
CA ASP A 108 3.71 -15.60 3.81
C ASP A 108 4.67 -14.96 4.81
N LEU A 109 4.62 -15.41 6.07
CA LEU A 109 5.49 -14.95 7.16
C LEU A 109 6.57 -15.99 7.50
N THR A 110 6.88 -16.90 6.59
CA THR A 110 8.08 -17.75 6.68
C THR A 110 9.31 -16.86 6.80
N THR A 111 10.17 -17.16 7.76
CA THR A 111 11.38 -16.39 8.02
C THR A 111 12.39 -16.53 6.89
N LEU A 112 13.36 -15.64 6.80
CA LEU A 112 14.40 -15.68 5.77
C LEU A 112 15.21 -16.98 5.83
N ASP A 113 15.40 -17.56 7.02
CA ASP A 113 16.07 -18.85 7.24
C ASP A 113 15.14 -20.08 7.08
N GLY A 114 13.90 -19.87 6.63
CA GLY A 114 12.96 -20.95 6.24
C GLY A 114 12.14 -21.54 7.38
N LEU A 115 12.14 -20.94 8.57
CA LEU A 115 11.29 -21.35 9.69
C LEU A 115 9.89 -20.74 9.60
N THR A 116 8.90 -21.39 10.19
CA THR A 116 7.49 -20.96 10.19
C THR A 116 6.96 -20.72 11.60
N PRO A 117 7.52 -19.72 12.35
CA PRO A 117 7.11 -19.46 13.73
C PRO A 117 5.76 -18.75 13.82
N TYR A 118 5.28 -18.17 12.73
CA TYR A 118 4.07 -17.37 12.65
C TYR A 118 3.09 -17.99 11.66
N GLU A 119 1.78 -17.77 11.92
CA GLU A 119 0.76 -18.05 10.93
C GLU A 119 0.80 -17.00 9.82
N ASP A 120 0.50 -17.41 8.59
CA ASP A 120 0.38 -16.50 7.47
C ASP A 120 -0.70 -15.45 7.71
N LEU A 121 -0.40 -14.22 7.31
CA LEU A 121 -1.31 -13.10 7.48
C LEU A 121 -2.28 -12.99 6.30
N THR A 122 -3.59 -13.15 6.55
CA THR A 122 -4.63 -12.81 5.57
C THR A 122 -5.14 -11.40 5.83
N SER A 123 -4.89 -10.48 4.93
CA SER A 123 -5.28 -9.07 5.03
C SER A 123 -5.49 -8.45 3.63
N LYS A 124 -6.06 -7.25 3.56
CA LYS A 124 -6.17 -6.45 2.32
C LYS A 124 -4.97 -5.53 2.11
N ILE A 125 -4.15 -5.34 3.15
CA ILE A 125 -2.97 -4.48 3.11
C ILE A 125 -1.84 -5.12 3.92
N SER A 126 -0.63 -5.07 3.40
CA SER A 126 0.55 -5.67 4.01
C SER A 126 1.81 -4.89 3.62
N LEU A 127 2.97 -5.50 3.81
CA LEU A 127 4.25 -5.11 3.21
C LEU A 127 4.65 -6.12 2.15
N PRO A 128 5.51 -5.76 1.18
CA PRO A 128 6.10 -6.75 0.28
C PRO A 128 6.94 -7.78 1.07
N THR A 129 6.83 -9.05 0.71
CA THR A 129 7.75 -10.08 1.23
C THR A 129 9.10 -10.01 0.52
N PHE A 130 10.12 -10.66 1.09
CA PHE A 130 11.42 -10.80 0.43
C PHE A 130 11.29 -11.52 -0.92
N ASP A 131 10.47 -12.55 -0.99
CA ASP A 131 10.21 -13.30 -2.23
C ASP A 131 9.56 -12.44 -3.32
N PHE A 132 8.60 -11.61 -2.94
CA PHE A 132 8.01 -10.65 -3.87
C PHE A 132 9.05 -9.63 -4.35
N TYR A 133 9.87 -9.09 -3.43
CA TYR A 133 10.92 -8.15 -3.78
C TYR A 133 11.91 -8.74 -4.79
N ARG A 134 12.49 -9.92 -4.48
CA ARG A 134 13.52 -10.54 -5.33
C ARG A 134 13.01 -10.94 -6.72
N LYS A 135 11.73 -11.32 -6.84
CA LYS A 135 11.10 -11.62 -8.13
C LYS A 135 10.90 -10.37 -9.00
N ASN A 136 10.77 -9.21 -8.39
CA ASN A 136 10.42 -7.94 -9.03
C ASN A 136 11.52 -6.88 -8.92
N VAL A 137 12.76 -7.26 -8.62
CA VAL A 137 13.87 -6.33 -8.36
C VAL A 137 14.06 -5.32 -9.49
N ALA A 138 13.89 -5.72 -10.76
CA ALA A 138 14.03 -4.84 -11.91
C ALA A 138 13.01 -3.67 -11.92
N ILE A 139 11.81 -3.87 -11.37
CA ILE A 139 10.81 -2.82 -11.19
C ILE A 139 11.18 -1.95 -10.00
N PHE A 140 11.54 -2.54 -8.86
CA PHE A 140 11.95 -1.80 -7.67
C PHE A 140 13.17 -0.91 -7.90
N ASP A 141 14.11 -1.34 -8.73
CA ASP A 141 15.32 -0.59 -9.06
C ASP A 141 15.03 0.73 -9.80
N LYS A 142 13.92 0.82 -10.52
CA LYS A 142 13.47 2.08 -11.13
C LYS A 142 12.98 3.11 -10.10
N TYR A 143 12.59 2.65 -8.90
CA TYR A 143 11.93 3.46 -7.86
C TYR A 143 12.60 3.32 -6.50
N LYS A 144 13.93 3.43 -6.47
CA LYS A 144 14.71 3.41 -5.23
C LYS A 144 14.31 4.58 -4.34
N LEU A 145 14.16 4.32 -3.05
CA LEU A 145 13.72 5.36 -2.09
C LEU A 145 14.86 6.26 -1.60
N GLY A 146 16.12 5.88 -1.77
CA GLY A 146 17.24 6.58 -1.15
C GLY A 146 17.30 6.45 0.38
N LYS A 147 16.50 5.56 0.97
CA LYS A 147 16.46 5.25 2.40
C LYS A 147 16.12 3.78 2.62
N TRP A 148 16.36 3.29 3.84
CA TRP A 148 15.96 1.96 4.26
C TRP A 148 14.44 1.82 4.36
N TRP A 149 13.91 0.63 4.04
CA TRP A 149 12.48 0.34 4.17
C TRP A 149 12.22 -1.13 4.50
N TRP A 150 11.13 -1.37 5.24
CA TRP A 150 10.75 -2.66 5.77
C TRP A 150 10.13 -3.58 4.71
N LEU A 151 10.48 -4.88 4.80
CA LEU A 151 9.72 -5.97 4.19
C LEU A 151 8.83 -6.65 5.24
N ALA A 152 7.93 -7.55 4.80
CA ALA A 152 7.09 -8.35 5.68
C ALA A 152 7.85 -9.51 6.34
N THR A 153 8.95 -9.95 5.73
CA THR A 153 9.66 -11.19 6.07
C THR A 153 10.49 -11.02 7.34
N PRO A 154 10.23 -11.82 8.39
CA PRO A 154 11.10 -11.90 9.56
C PRO A 154 12.46 -12.48 9.18
N ASN A 155 13.55 -12.06 9.81
CA ASN A 155 14.86 -12.65 9.52
C ASN A 155 14.97 -14.08 10.07
N SER A 156 14.59 -14.28 11.34
CA SER A 156 14.65 -15.60 11.98
C SER A 156 13.57 -15.77 13.05
N ALA A 157 13.44 -16.98 13.58
CA ALA A 157 12.52 -17.31 14.67
C ALA A 157 13.17 -17.12 16.06
N ALA A 158 12.34 -17.10 17.11
CA ALA A 158 12.76 -16.93 18.50
C ALA A 158 13.80 -17.97 19.01
N SER A 159 13.94 -19.11 18.33
CA SER A 159 14.92 -20.14 18.64
C SER A 159 16.33 -19.88 18.08
N HIS A 160 16.48 -18.87 17.25
CA HIS A 160 17.73 -18.54 16.56
C HIS A 160 18.21 -17.12 16.89
N ALA A 161 19.47 -16.83 16.59
CA ALA A 161 19.97 -15.46 16.60
C ALA A 161 19.22 -14.60 15.55
N SER A 162 19.13 -13.30 15.80
CA SER A 162 18.40 -12.37 14.92
C SER A 162 16.89 -12.55 14.87
N ASN A 163 16.30 -13.19 15.87
CA ASN A 163 14.85 -13.33 16.05
C ASN A 163 14.12 -11.98 16.31
N GLU A 164 14.85 -10.90 16.53
CA GLU A 164 14.34 -9.54 16.70
C GLU A 164 14.41 -8.73 15.40
N CYS A 165 15.02 -9.30 14.34
CA CYS A 165 15.29 -8.60 13.12
C CYS A 165 14.26 -8.89 12.03
N ILE A 166 13.99 -7.88 11.22
CA ILE A 166 13.14 -7.93 10.04
C ILE A 166 13.98 -7.60 8.82
N VAL A 167 13.76 -8.33 7.74
CA VAL A 167 14.40 -8.07 6.46
C VAL A 167 14.01 -6.70 5.94
N CYS A 168 14.97 -5.96 5.45
CA CYS A 168 14.77 -4.64 4.87
C CYS A 168 15.61 -4.43 3.61
N VAL A 169 15.26 -3.39 2.87
CA VAL A 169 15.95 -2.99 1.65
C VAL A 169 16.68 -1.68 1.88
N SER A 170 17.96 -1.66 1.52
CA SER A 170 18.82 -0.48 1.66
C SER A 170 18.48 0.61 0.64
N PRO A 171 19.02 1.83 0.81
CA PRO A 171 18.89 2.91 -0.18
C PRO A 171 19.34 2.52 -1.60
N HIS A 172 20.23 1.55 -1.71
CA HIS A 172 20.80 1.10 -2.98
C HIS A 172 20.14 -0.17 -3.55
N GLY A 173 19.18 -0.77 -2.81
CA GLY A 173 18.48 -1.99 -3.21
C GLY A 173 19.12 -3.29 -2.66
N ASN A 174 20.13 -3.21 -1.79
CA ASN A 174 20.67 -4.39 -1.14
C ASN A 174 19.75 -4.86 -0.01
N ILE A 175 19.75 -6.17 0.23
CA ILE A 175 19.03 -6.79 1.35
C ILE A 175 19.92 -6.76 2.59
N ASP A 176 19.31 -6.44 3.72
CA ASP A 176 19.89 -6.45 5.06
C ASP A 176 18.76 -6.68 6.08
N ASP A 177 19.05 -6.61 7.37
CA ASP A 177 18.05 -6.67 8.43
C ASP A 177 18.28 -5.61 9.50
N PHE A 178 17.21 -5.25 10.21
CA PHE A 178 17.26 -4.38 11.38
C PHE A 178 16.32 -4.88 12.48
N ILE A 179 16.68 -4.57 13.71
CA ILE A 179 15.84 -4.81 14.88
C ILE A 179 14.53 -4.02 14.72
N TYR A 180 13.43 -4.59 15.19
CA TYR A 180 12.05 -4.08 15.06
C TYR A 180 11.83 -2.65 15.59
N ASP A 181 12.68 -2.12 16.44
CA ASP A 181 12.56 -0.77 17.01
C ASP A 181 13.22 0.33 16.17
N PHE A 182 13.99 -0.01 15.13
CA PHE A 182 14.51 0.97 14.18
C PHE A 182 13.39 1.62 13.38
N ILE A 183 13.62 2.87 12.96
CA ILE A 183 12.67 3.62 12.12
C ILE A 183 13.11 3.53 10.67
N ASN A 184 12.33 2.84 9.85
CA ASN A 184 12.55 2.70 8.42
C ASN A 184 11.30 3.08 7.62
N GLY A 185 11.44 3.26 6.31
CA GLY A 185 10.35 3.56 5.41
C GLY A 185 9.33 2.44 5.34
N VAL A 186 8.07 2.81 5.19
CA VAL A 186 6.95 1.88 5.01
C VAL A 186 6.41 2.00 3.60
N ARG A 187 6.37 0.90 2.87
CA ARG A 187 5.82 0.76 1.52
C ARG A 187 4.65 -0.24 1.53
N PRO A 188 3.41 0.22 1.70
CA PRO A 188 2.25 -0.66 1.68
C PRO A 188 2.16 -1.49 0.40
N PHE A 189 1.80 -2.75 0.57
CA PHE A 189 1.51 -3.71 -0.48
C PHE A 189 0.02 -4.04 -0.47
N LEU A 190 -0.62 -4.00 -1.64
CA LEU A 190 -2.03 -4.30 -1.83
C LEU A 190 -2.23 -5.13 -3.09
N ARG A 191 -3.41 -5.74 -3.19
CA ARG A 191 -3.92 -6.32 -4.44
C ARG A 191 -5.22 -5.63 -4.82
N PHE A 192 -5.32 -5.22 -6.08
CA PHE A 192 -6.50 -4.58 -6.64
C PHE A 192 -7.12 -5.44 -7.74
N SER A 193 -8.45 -5.34 -7.87
CA SER A 193 -9.13 -5.77 -9.08
C SER A 193 -8.71 -4.90 -10.26
N SER A 194 -8.45 -5.50 -11.44
CA SER A 194 -8.17 -4.75 -12.67
C SER A 194 -9.34 -3.87 -13.11
N SER A 195 -10.53 -4.10 -12.56
CA SER A 195 -11.73 -3.29 -12.82
C SER A 195 -11.63 -1.84 -12.35
N ILE A 196 -10.61 -1.48 -11.54
CA ILE A 196 -10.37 -0.08 -11.17
C ILE A 196 -9.85 0.77 -12.32
N PHE A 197 -9.31 0.16 -13.37
CA PHE A 197 -8.89 0.87 -14.58
C PHE A 197 -10.00 0.95 -15.62
N GLU A 198 -9.93 1.96 -16.48
CA GLU A 198 -10.79 2.05 -17.65
C GLU A 198 -10.59 0.83 -18.55
N SER A 199 -11.68 0.24 -19.07
CA SER A 199 -11.60 -0.76 -20.12
C SER A 199 -11.06 -0.10 -21.38
N CYS A 200 -10.16 -0.77 -22.12
CA CYS A 200 -9.93 -0.39 -23.50
C CYS A 200 -11.25 -0.64 -24.24
N GLU A 201 -11.92 0.41 -24.71
CA GLU A 201 -12.87 0.25 -25.80
C GLU A 201 -12.00 0.04 -27.05
N ASP A 202 -12.05 -1.18 -27.61
CA ASP A 202 -11.47 -1.51 -28.93
C ASP A 202 -12.29 -0.83 -30.03
#